data_60a7bc3fce0548067011d6acf39e808c
#
_entry.id   60a7bc3fce0548067011d6acf39e808c
#
_cell.length_a   1.000
_cell.length_b   1.000
_cell.length_c   1.000
_cell.angle_alpha   90.00
_cell.angle_beta   90.00
_cell.angle_gamma   90.00
#
_symmetry.space_group_name_H-M   'P 1'
#
loop_
_entity.id
_entity.type
_entity.pdbx_description
1 polymer ?
#
loop_
_entity_poly.entity_id
_entity_poly.type
_entity_poly.pdbx_seq_one_letter_code
_entity_poly.pdbx_strand_id
1 'polypeptide(L)'
;MDFVADICVCSLSIRRMDELGSLIPSNRREKTKESYFGTYHHSTSAASKKVRAVVKAMFTDAFASLPFGRHDELRILDAGCGLGFLSCVSAEFYKNARITGIDTFEHTSLKRSSAERAKENARILGFSDRIDFKKSDVFKFTPNEKFDIIISNLVFHNFGKMRFEAYSRLSSWTHAGTFVAMGDLFFRPKTDIAHLTKAFKIMREIKPKRGFGQYALLVMSKE
;
A
#
# COMPACT_ATOMS: atom_id res chain seq x y z
N MET A 1 -20.21 -12.34 25.12
CA MET A 1 -19.12 -13.11 25.75
C MET A 1 -17.82 -12.62 25.16
N ASP A 2 -17.11 -11.98 26.03
CA ASP A 2 -15.91 -11.19 25.77
C ASP A 2 -14.74 -12.04 25.29
N PHE A 3 -13.99 -11.54 24.30
CA PHE A 3 -12.61 -11.90 24.06
C PHE A 3 -11.79 -10.62 23.81
N VAL A 4 -11.38 -10.02 24.91
CA VAL A 4 -10.23 -9.12 25.02
C VAL A 4 -9.16 -9.89 25.78
N ALA A 5 -7.95 -9.97 25.26
CA ALA A 5 -6.64 -10.24 25.86
C ALA A 5 -5.78 -10.96 24.83
N ASP A 6 -4.54 -10.68 24.53
CA ASP A 6 -3.41 -10.04 25.15
C ASP A 6 -2.46 -9.62 24.03
N ILE A 7 -2.14 -8.36 23.92
CA ILE A 7 -0.94 -7.89 23.21
C ILE A 7 -0.02 -7.40 24.29
N CYS A 8 1.04 -8.16 24.55
CA CYS A 8 2.10 -7.82 25.46
C CYS A 8 2.77 -6.53 24.98
N VAL A 9 2.54 -5.45 25.71
CA VAL A 9 3.18 -4.15 25.51
C VAL A 9 4.46 -4.16 26.31
N CYS A 10 5.59 -4.12 25.64
CA CYS A 10 6.88 -3.87 26.26
C CYS A 10 6.90 -2.43 26.79
N SER A 11 6.71 -2.29 28.10
CA SER A 11 6.75 -1.02 28.83
C SER A 11 8.22 -0.62 29.04
N LEU A 12 8.67 0.43 28.34
CA LEU A 12 9.88 1.18 28.73
C LEU A 12 9.51 2.63 29.02
N SER A 13 9.51 2.89 30.32
CA SER A 13 9.77 4.13 31.04
C SER A 13 9.51 5.46 30.34
N ILE A 14 8.31 6.02 30.55
CA ILE A 14 8.10 7.47 30.52
C ILE A 14 8.08 7.94 31.98
N ARG A 15 9.22 8.42 32.49
CA ARG A 15 9.28 9.28 33.67
C ARG A 15 10.16 10.48 33.41
N ARG A 16 9.59 11.68 33.72
CA ARG A 16 10.17 13.01 33.79
C ARG A 16 10.36 13.78 32.52
N MET A 17 9.36 14.58 32.18
CA MET A 17 9.49 15.94 31.61
C MET A 17 8.25 16.78 31.94
N ASP A 18 7.90 16.88 33.22
CA ASP A 18 6.93 17.85 33.73
C ASP A 18 7.66 18.89 34.59
N GLU A 19 8.54 19.69 33.99
CA GLU A 19 9.00 20.96 34.58
C GLU A 19 9.79 21.74 33.51
N LEU A 20 9.09 22.38 32.62
CA LEU A 20 9.51 23.58 31.88
C LEU A 20 8.28 24.25 31.25
N GLY A 21 7.39 24.62 32.14
CA GLY A 21 6.29 25.49 31.80
C GLY A 21 6.77 26.94 31.79
N SER A 22 6.21 27.70 30.84
CA SER A 22 6.27 29.16 30.68
C SER A 22 7.58 29.72 30.10
N LEU A 23 7.62 29.78 28.76
CA LEU A 23 8.14 30.90 27.96
C LEU A 23 8.07 30.56 26.48
N ILE A 24 6.87 30.31 25.95
CA ILE A 24 6.67 30.29 24.50
C ILE A 24 5.53 31.28 24.20
N PRO A 25 5.77 32.30 23.33
CA PRO A 25 4.71 33.22 22.93
C PRO A 25 3.59 32.43 22.27
N SER A 26 2.35 32.83 22.49
CA SER A 26 1.13 32.28 21.91
C SER A 26 1.11 32.48 20.39
N ASN A 27 1.95 31.73 19.68
CA ASN A 27 1.83 31.58 18.23
C ASN A 27 0.75 30.51 17.98
N ARG A 28 -0.26 30.88 17.21
CA ARG A 28 -1.31 30.01 16.70
C ARG A 28 -0.70 28.64 16.37
N ARG A 29 -1.03 27.59 17.11
CA ARG A 29 -0.74 26.22 16.71
C ARG A 29 -1.50 26.02 15.41
N GLU A 30 -0.83 26.17 14.26
CA GLU A 30 -1.32 25.57 13.03
C GLU A 30 -1.60 24.11 13.36
N LYS A 31 -2.88 23.71 13.27
CA LYS A 31 -3.24 22.29 13.36
C LYS A 31 -2.45 21.59 12.27
N THR A 32 -1.41 20.86 12.64
CA THR A 32 -0.65 20.05 11.70
C THR A 32 -1.66 19.15 10.99
N LYS A 33 -1.79 19.33 9.67
CA LYS A 33 -2.70 18.56 8.85
C LYS A 33 -2.30 17.09 8.97
N GLU A 34 -3.19 16.26 9.47
CA GLU A 34 -2.97 14.81 9.58
C GLU A 34 -3.32 14.13 8.25
N SER A 35 -2.48 13.20 7.78
CA SER A 35 -2.74 12.42 6.58
C SER A 35 -4.02 11.57 6.75
N TYR A 36 -4.89 11.57 5.75
CA TYR A 36 -6.16 10.84 5.77
C TYR A 36 -6.29 9.89 4.58
N PHE A 37 -6.14 8.61 4.84
CA PHE A 37 -6.21 7.55 3.83
C PHE A 37 -7.61 6.93 3.66
N GLY A 38 -8.66 7.61 4.12
CA GLY A 38 -10.03 7.21 3.89
C GLY A 38 -10.54 6.09 4.79
N THR A 39 -11.80 5.74 4.56
CA THR A 39 -12.48 4.62 5.22
C THR A 39 -12.92 3.64 4.14
N TYR A 40 -12.55 2.38 4.29
CA TYR A 40 -12.95 1.33 3.35
C TYR A 40 -14.46 1.12 3.36
N HIS A 41 -15.01 0.70 2.21
CA HIS A 41 -16.42 0.40 2.06
C HIS A 41 -16.87 -0.65 3.10
N HIS A 42 -18.06 -0.49 3.65
CA HIS A 42 -18.60 -1.35 4.74
C HIS A 42 -17.72 -1.42 6.00
N SER A 43 -16.89 -0.39 6.28
CA SER A 43 -15.99 -0.37 7.43
C SER A 43 -16.13 0.95 8.20
N THR A 44 -15.59 0.98 9.42
CA THR A 44 -15.42 2.21 10.22
C THR A 44 -14.03 2.80 10.03
N SER A 45 -13.84 4.06 10.39
CA SER A 45 -12.52 4.71 10.35
C SER A 45 -11.51 3.95 11.23
N ALA A 46 -11.91 3.54 12.43
CA ALA A 46 -11.06 2.80 13.35
C ALA A 46 -10.67 1.42 12.79
N ALA A 47 -11.63 0.67 12.22
CA ALA A 47 -11.35 -0.61 11.57
C ALA A 47 -10.45 -0.44 10.35
N SER A 48 -10.67 0.59 9.55
CA SER A 48 -9.81 0.90 8.39
C SER A 48 -8.38 1.26 8.79
N LYS A 49 -8.18 1.96 9.92
CA LYS A 49 -6.85 2.23 10.48
C LYS A 49 -6.16 0.91 10.90
N LYS A 50 -6.88 0.00 11.57
CA LYS A 50 -6.35 -1.34 11.95
C LYS A 50 -5.96 -2.16 10.74
N VAL A 51 -6.81 -2.21 9.70
CA VAL A 51 -6.50 -2.89 8.43
C VAL A 51 -5.22 -2.34 7.83
N ARG A 52 -5.09 -1.01 7.72
CA ARG A 52 -3.87 -0.37 7.17
C ARG A 52 -2.62 -0.68 7.98
N ALA A 53 -2.72 -0.76 9.31
CA ALA A 53 -1.57 -1.14 10.14
C ALA A 53 -1.08 -2.56 9.83
N VAL A 54 -2.01 -3.52 9.67
CA VAL A 54 -1.67 -4.90 9.27
C VAL A 54 -1.10 -4.94 7.87
N VAL A 55 -1.72 -4.26 6.91
CA VAL A 55 -1.23 -4.17 5.52
C VAL A 55 0.17 -3.55 5.48
N LYS A 56 0.41 -2.45 6.21
CA LYS A 56 1.76 -1.85 6.32
C LYS A 56 2.79 -2.87 6.80
N ALA A 57 2.49 -3.59 7.87
CA ALA A 57 3.41 -4.60 8.41
C ALA A 57 3.70 -5.73 7.40
N MET A 58 2.66 -6.23 6.70
CA MET A 58 2.81 -7.29 5.70
C MET A 58 3.64 -6.83 4.49
N PHE A 59 3.38 -5.64 3.97
CA PHE A 59 4.15 -5.10 2.84
C PHE A 59 5.58 -4.76 3.25
N THR A 60 5.80 -4.22 4.46
CA THR A 60 7.16 -3.98 4.97
C THR A 60 7.96 -5.29 5.10
N ASP A 61 7.34 -6.38 5.59
CA ASP A 61 7.94 -7.71 5.63
C ASP A 61 8.22 -8.25 4.22
N ALA A 62 7.30 -8.07 3.29
CA ALA A 62 7.51 -8.43 1.88
C ALA A 62 8.70 -7.66 1.28
N PHE A 63 8.76 -6.34 1.44
CA PHE A 63 9.85 -5.50 0.93
C PHE A 63 11.20 -5.90 1.50
N ALA A 64 11.26 -6.24 2.80
CA ALA A 64 12.49 -6.70 3.44
C ALA A 64 13.01 -8.05 2.90
N SER A 65 12.14 -8.84 2.23
CA SER A 65 12.51 -10.12 1.61
C SER A 65 12.94 -10.00 0.14
N LEU A 66 12.79 -8.82 -0.47
CA LEU A 66 13.23 -8.58 -1.85
C LEU A 66 14.75 -8.31 -1.90
N PRO A 67 15.40 -8.59 -3.04
CA PRO A 67 16.86 -8.42 -3.18
C PRO A 67 17.28 -6.95 -3.41
N PHE A 68 16.54 -6.01 -2.84
CA PHE A 68 16.79 -4.58 -3.00
C PHE A 68 17.18 -3.93 -1.67
N GLY A 69 18.18 -3.09 -1.71
CA GLY A 69 18.58 -2.23 -0.60
C GLY A 69 17.59 -1.08 -0.37
N ARG A 70 17.52 -0.59 0.87
CA ARG A 70 16.61 0.52 1.22
C ARG A 70 16.95 1.84 0.52
N HIS A 71 18.15 1.99 0.01
CA HIS A 71 18.65 3.18 -0.68
C HIS A 71 18.82 2.98 -2.19
N ASP A 72 18.36 1.86 -2.74
CA ASP A 72 18.41 1.63 -4.17
C ASP A 72 17.48 2.59 -4.91
N GLU A 73 17.88 3.01 -6.09
CA GLU A 73 17.07 3.82 -6.99
C GLU A 73 16.11 2.93 -7.76
N LEU A 74 14.92 2.75 -7.22
CA LEU A 74 13.89 1.86 -7.74
C LEU A 74 12.75 2.64 -8.37
N ARG A 75 12.15 2.07 -9.42
CA ARG A 75 10.88 2.51 -9.98
C ARG A 75 9.78 1.59 -9.48
N ILE A 76 8.83 2.15 -8.74
CA ILE A 76 7.73 1.41 -8.13
C ILE A 76 6.41 1.88 -8.71
N LEU A 77 5.56 0.93 -9.13
CA LEU A 77 4.18 1.20 -9.52
C LEU A 77 3.25 0.78 -8.39
N ASP A 78 2.36 1.68 -7.97
CA ASP A 78 1.22 1.38 -7.09
C ASP A 78 -0.05 1.33 -7.95
N ALA A 79 -0.48 0.12 -8.32
CA ALA A 79 -1.63 -0.11 -9.18
C ALA A 79 -2.93 -0.15 -8.35
N GLY A 80 -3.78 0.87 -8.53
CA GLY A 80 -4.95 1.13 -7.69
C GLY A 80 -4.57 1.82 -6.39
N CYS A 81 -3.80 2.90 -6.48
CA CYS A 81 -3.20 3.58 -5.32
C CYS A 81 -4.20 4.26 -4.37
N GLY A 82 -5.44 4.51 -4.80
CA GLY A 82 -6.46 5.19 -4.00
C GLY A 82 -5.95 6.53 -3.44
N LEU A 83 -5.93 6.67 -2.12
CA LEU A 83 -5.42 7.87 -1.44
C LEU A 83 -3.90 7.81 -1.15
N GLY A 84 -3.15 6.92 -1.80
CA GLY A 84 -1.70 6.86 -1.76
C GLY A 84 -1.12 6.20 -0.51
N PHE A 85 -1.90 5.42 0.23
CA PHE A 85 -1.42 4.78 1.46
C PHE A 85 -0.20 3.88 1.19
N LEU A 86 -0.32 2.96 0.24
CA LEU A 86 0.74 2.01 -0.03
C LEU A 86 1.94 2.66 -0.75
N SER A 87 1.67 3.65 -1.60
CA SER A 87 2.72 4.51 -2.17
C SER A 87 3.57 5.16 -1.09
N CYS A 88 2.94 5.73 -0.03
CA CYS A 88 3.66 6.33 1.10
C CYS A 88 4.43 5.30 1.92
N VAL A 89 3.89 4.09 2.14
CA VAL A 89 4.59 2.99 2.82
C VAL A 89 5.85 2.59 2.04
N SER A 90 5.75 2.53 0.71
CA SER A 90 6.91 2.22 -0.14
C SER A 90 7.97 3.32 -0.11
N ALA A 91 7.57 4.60 -0.12
CA ALA A 91 8.49 5.73 0.00
C ALA A 91 9.16 5.79 1.38
N GLU A 92 8.45 5.39 2.43
CA GLU A 92 9.02 5.28 3.77
C GLU A 92 10.07 4.16 3.86
N PHE A 93 9.84 3.05 3.18
CA PHE A 93 10.75 1.90 3.18
C PHE A 93 11.96 2.15 2.26
N TYR A 94 11.75 2.42 0.97
CA TYR A 94 12.79 2.65 -0.03
C TYR A 94 13.07 4.14 -0.17
N LYS A 95 14.22 4.58 0.31
CA LYS A 95 14.56 6.01 0.51
C LYS A 95 14.79 6.78 -0.79
N ASN A 96 15.26 6.09 -1.84
CA ASN A 96 15.58 6.70 -3.14
C ASN A 96 14.61 6.26 -4.26
N ALA A 97 13.58 5.47 -3.92
CA ALA A 97 12.62 5.02 -4.93
C ALA A 97 11.76 6.17 -5.48
N ARG A 98 11.48 6.10 -6.78
CA ARG A 98 10.46 6.92 -7.45
C ARG A 98 9.20 6.08 -7.63
N ILE A 99 8.07 6.60 -7.20
CA ILE A 99 6.82 5.85 -7.13
C ILE A 99 5.81 6.52 -8.06
N THR A 100 5.17 5.72 -8.91
CA THR A 100 4.00 6.13 -9.70
C THR A 100 2.78 5.44 -9.14
N GLY A 101 1.82 6.20 -8.63
CA GLY A 101 0.51 5.69 -8.23
C GLY A 101 -0.51 5.92 -9.34
N ILE A 102 -1.21 4.87 -9.76
CA ILE A 102 -2.31 4.98 -10.73
C ILE A 102 -3.62 4.54 -10.11
N ASP A 103 -4.69 5.29 -10.36
CA ASP A 103 -6.06 4.96 -9.97
C ASP A 103 -7.04 5.72 -10.87
N THR A 104 -8.24 5.19 -11.08
CA THR A 104 -9.33 5.95 -11.72
C THR A 104 -9.90 7.01 -10.80
N PHE A 105 -9.77 6.82 -9.49
CA PHE A 105 -10.39 7.60 -8.41
C PHE A 105 -11.92 7.65 -8.45
N GLU A 106 -12.53 6.74 -9.17
CA GLU A 106 -13.99 6.69 -9.40
C GLU A 106 -14.67 5.54 -8.65
N HIS A 107 -13.89 4.58 -8.15
CA HIS A 107 -14.44 3.41 -7.49
C HIS A 107 -15.00 3.74 -6.09
N THR A 108 -16.20 3.22 -5.81
CA THR A 108 -16.95 3.53 -4.56
C THR A 108 -16.36 2.91 -3.29
N SER A 109 -15.39 1.98 -3.42
CA SER A 109 -14.74 1.31 -2.28
C SER A 109 -14.00 2.27 -1.36
N LEU A 110 -13.56 3.42 -1.88
CA LEU A 110 -12.88 4.46 -1.12
C LEU A 110 -13.50 5.83 -1.43
N LYS A 111 -14.43 6.25 -0.56
CA LYS A 111 -15.17 7.50 -0.74
C LYS A 111 -14.25 8.72 -0.82
N ARG A 112 -14.56 9.62 -1.75
CA ARG A 112 -13.87 10.90 -1.96
C ARG A 112 -12.37 10.72 -2.29
N SER A 113 -11.97 9.62 -2.94
CA SER A 113 -10.62 9.48 -3.48
C SER A 113 -10.40 10.47 -4.64
N SER A 114 -9.22 11.03 -4.72
CA SER A 114 -8.76 11.83 -5.86
C SER A 114 -7.23 11.91 -5.86
N ALA A 115 -6.66 12.22 -7.02
CA ALA A 115 -5.22 12.41 -7.16
C ALA A 115 -4.70 13.55 -6.26
N GLU A 116 -5.46 14.65 -6.12
CA GLU A 116 -5.11 15.80 -5.28
C GLU A 116 -5.01 15.40 -3.80
N ARG A 117 -5.94 14.57 -3.34
CA ARG A 117 -5.90 14.05 -1.96
C ARG A 117 -4.75 13.08 -1.72
N ALA A 118 -4.45 12.24 -2.70
CA ALA A 118 -3.28 11.37 -2.64
C ALA A 118 -1.98 12.18 -2.58
N LYS A 119 -1.85 13.22 -3.43
CA LYS A 119 -0.74 14.18 -3.41
C LYS A 119 -0.62 14.92 -2.07
N GLU A 120 -1.75 15.34 -1.51
CA GLU A 120 -1.76 16.01 -0.20
C GLU A 120 -1.29 15.08 0.93
N ASN A 121 -1.69 13.79 0.91
CA ASN A 121 -1.18 12.81 1.86
C ASN A 121 0.33 12.62 1.75
N ALA A 122 0.84 12.51 0.52
CA ALA A 122 2.28 12.40 0.28
C ALA A 122 3.04 13.65 0.76
N ARG A 123 2.47 14.85 0.53
CA ARG A 123 3.03 16.12 0.99
C ARG A 123 3.09 16.20 2.53
N ILE A 124 2.01 15.84 3.21
CA ILE A 124 1.96 15.82 4.69
C ILE A 124 3.02 14.88 5.27
N LEU A 125 3.32 13.77 4.59
CA LEU A 125 4.30 12.77 5.01
C LEU A 125 5.72 13.04 4.49
N GLY A 126 5.93 14.12 3.72
CA GLY A 126 7.25 14.51 3.21
C GLY A 126 7.76 13.66 2.03
N PHE A 127 6.85 13.13 1.20
CA PHE A 127 7.19 12.25 0.07
C PHE A 127 6.79 12.82 -1.30
N SER A 128 6.36 14.10 -1.37
CA SER A 128 5.82 14.71 -2.60
C SER A 128 6.82 14.79 -3.75
N ASP A 129 8.10 14.80 -3.47
CA ASP A 129 9.20 14.84 -4.45
C ASP A 129 9.48 13.49 -5.12
N ARG A 130 8.96 12.40 -4.54
CA ARG A 130 9.24 11.02 -4.97
C ARG A 130 8.02 10.24 -5.40
N ILE A 131 6.81 10.77 -5.21
CA ILE A 131 5.55 10.10 -5.58
C ILE A 131 4.78 10.94 -6.57
N ASP A 132 4.49 10.38 -7.73
CA ASP A 132 3.57 10.95 -8.73
C ASP A 132 2.27 10.16 -8.79
N PHE A 133 1.13 10.85 -8.71
CA PHE A 133 -0.20 10.24 -8.80
C PHE A 133 -0.87 10.63 -10.11
N LYS A 134 -1.29 9.61 -10.86
CA LYS A 134 -1.93 9.76 -12.18
C LYS A 134 -3.34 9.18 -12.17
N LYS A 135 -4.31 9.94 -12.68
CA LYS A 135 -5.61 9.37 -13.00
C LYS A 135 -5.46 8.47 -14.22
N SER A 136 -5.55 7.16 -14.02
CA SER A 136 -5.43 6.18 -15.09
C SER A 136 -6.12 4.87 -14.72
N ASP A 137 -6.62 4.20 -15.73
CA ASP A 137 -7.21 2.88 -15.63
C ASP A 137 -6.13 1.81 -15.86
N VAL A 138 -6.12 0.77 -15.02
CA VAL A 138 -5.23 -0.41 -15.13
C VAL A 138 -5.28 -1.02 -16.55
N PHE A 139 -6.46 -1.05 -17.17
CA PHE A 139 -6.65 -1.62 -18.51
C PHE A 139 -6.09 -0.74 -19.63
N LYS A 140 -5.90 0.55 -19.39
CA LYS A 140 -5.46 1.54 -20.39
C LYS A 140 -4.05 2.06 -20.13
N PHE A 141 -3.53 1.87 -18.93
CA PHE A 141 -2.22 2.39 -18.56
C PHE A 141 -1.11 1.75 -19.39
N THR A 142 -0.31 2.61 -20.00
CA THR A 142 0.88 2.20 -20.77
C THR A 142 2.04 3.08 -20.29
N PRO A 143 2.95 2.55 -19.46
CA PRO A 143 4.10 3.29 -19.00
C PRO A 143 5.16 3.39 -20.09
N ASN A 144 5.94 4.47 -20.08
CA ASN A 144 7.10 4.64 -20.96
C ASN A 144 8.27 3.72 -20.59
N GLU A 145 8.34 3.33 -19.31
CA GLU A 145 9.41 2.51 -18.74
C GLU A 145 8.83 1.42 -17.85
N LYS A 146 9.57 0.34 -17.70
CA LYS A 146 9.20 -0.78 -16.84
C LYS A 146 9.52 -0.47 -15.39
N PHE A 147 8.93 -1.23 -14.47
CA PHE A 147 9.08 -1.06 -13.04
C PHE A 147 9.91 -2.19 -12.42
N ASP A 148 10.67 -1.86 -11.38
CA ASP A 148 11.43 -2.82 -10.58
C ASP A 148 10.53 -3.53 -9.57
N ILE A 149 9.55 -2.79 -9.03
CA ILE A 149 8.52 -3.33 -8.12
C ILE A 149 7.15 -2.83 -8.57
N ILE A 150 6.18 -3.74 -8.60
CA ILE A 150 4.76 -3.40 -8.73
C ILE A 150 4.07 -3.80 -7.43
N ILE A 151 3.34 -2.86 -6.85
CA ILE A 151 2.53 -3.09 -5.65
C ILE A 151 1.06 -2.87 -5.97
N SER A 152 0.19 -3.60 -5.29
CA SER A 152 -1.26 -3.38 -5.32
C SER A 152 -1.90 -3.91 -4.05
N ASN A 153 -2.96 -3.25 -3.58
CA ASN A 153 -3.67 -3.70 -2.40
C ASN A 153 -5.18 -3.47 -2.50
N LEU A 154 -5.96 -4.56 -2.42
CA LEU A 154 -7.42 -4.56 -2.44
C LEU A 154 -8.02 -3.94 -3.71
N VAL A 155 -7.48 -4.28 -4.87
CA VAL A 155 -7.85 -3.69 -6.17
C VAL A 155 -8.45 -4.72 -7.12
N PHE A 156 -7.73 -5.78 -7.42
CA PHE A 156 -8.05 -6.68 -8.53
C PHE A 156 -9.33 -7.49 -8.33
N HIS A 157 -9.69 -7.81 -7.08
CA HIS A 157 -10.97 -8.48 -6.78
C HIS A 157 -12.18 -7.66 -7.24
N ASN A 158 -12.07 -6.33 -7.33
CA ASN A 158 -13.15 -5.45 -7.78
C ASN A 158 -13.45 -5.58 -9.28
N PHE A 159 -12.54 -6.12 -10.08
CA PHE A 159 -12.71 -6.28 -11.53
C PHE A 159 -13.54 -7.52 -11.92
N GLY A 160 -13.99 -8.33 -10.95
CA GLY A 160 -14.72 -9.55 -11.25
C GLY A 160 -13.94 -10.48 -12.17
N LYS A 161 -14.53 -10.90 -13.32
CA LYS A 161 -13.84 -11.75 -14.30
C LYS A 161 -12.73 -11.02 -15.08
N MET A 162 -12.85 -9.70 -15.21
CA MET A 162 -11.84 -8.87 -15.89
C MET A 162 -10.49 -8.86 -15.16
N ARG A 163 -10.44 -9.28 -13.89
CA ARG A 163 -9.17 -9.35 -13.15
C ARG A 163 -8.11 -10.23 -13.81
N PHE A 164 -8.52 -11.23 -14.59
CA PHE A 164 -7.56 -12.09 -15.31
C PHE A 164 -6.84 -11.35 -16.44
N GLU A 165 -7.53 -10.44 -17.12
CA GLU A 165 -6.93 -9.52 -18.08
C GLU A 165 -6.01 -8.53 -17.33
N ALA A 166 -6.46 -7.98 -16.20
CA ALA A 166 -5.64 -7.09 -15.39
C ALA A 166 -4.35 -7.77 -14.88
N TYR A 167 -4.39 -9.07 -14.53
CA TYR A 167 -3.18 -9.86 -14.21
C TYR A 167 -2.21 -9.94 -15.41
N SER A 168 -2.76 -10.12 -16.61
CA SER A 168 -1.93 -10.12 -17.82
C SER A 168 -1.31 -8.75 -18.10
N ARG A 169 -2.01 -7.66 -17.79
CA ARG A 169 -1.49 -6.28 -17.91
C ARG A 169 -0.28 -6.06 -17.01
N LEU A 170 -0.25 -6.61 -15.79
CA LEU A 170 0.93 -6.50 -14.93
C LEU A 170 2.21 -6.95 -15.64
N SER A 171 2.15 -8.06 -16.36
CA SER A 171 3.32 -8.57 -17.10
C SER A 171 3.82 -7.58 -18.17
N SER A 172 2.93 -6.76 -18.74
CA SER A 172 3.34 -5.76 -19.73
C SER A 172 4.14 -4.59 -19.14
N TRP A 173 4.12 -4.43 -17.82
CA TRP A 173 4.81 -3.35 -17.10
C TRP A 173 6.12 -3.80 -16.45
N THR A 174 6.49 -5.08 -16.62
CA THR A 174 7.65 -5.70 -16.00
C THR A 174 8.80 -5.93 -16.97
N HIS A 175 10.00 -6.07 -16.41
CA HIS A 175 11.18 -6.64 -17.04
C HIS A 175 11.63 -7.88 -16.27
N ALA A 176 12.61 -8.64 -16.76
CA ALA A 176 13.23 -9.71 -16.00
C ALA A 176 13.82 -9.15 -14.70
N GLY A 177 13.50 -9.80 -13.56
CA GLY A 177 13.90 -9.31 -12.22
C GLY A 177 12.91 -8.35 -11.55
N THR A 178 11.79 -8.00 -12.20
CA THR A 178 10.71 -7.26 -11.51
C THR A 178 10.04 -8.13 -10.45
N PHE A 179 9.75 -7.54 -9.31
CA PHE A 179 8.91 -8.16 -8.26
C PHE A 179 7.52 -7.54 -8.23
N VAL A 180 6.53 -8.39 -7.94
CA VAL A 180 5.13 -7.96 -7.75
C VAL A 180 4.69 -8.35 -6.34
N ALA A 181 4.27 -7.38 -5.55
CA ALA A 181 3.66 -7.61 -4.24
C ALA A 181 2.17 -7.24 -4.32
N MET A 182 1.30 -8.24 -4.34
CA MET A 182 -0.14 -8.08 -4.49
C MET A 182 -0.87 -8.58 -3.27
N GLY A 183 -1.43 -7.65 -2.47
CA GLY A 183 -2.33 -7.96 -1.37
C GLY A 183 -3.79 -7.87 -1.83
N ASP A 184 -4.53 -8.99 -1.83
CA ASP A 184 -5.89 -8.97 -2.32
C ASP A 184 -6.78 -10.04 -1.68
N LEU A 185 -8.10 -9.97 -1.98
CA LEU A 185 -9.09 -10.98 -1.65
C LEU A 185 -9.16 -12.02 -2.77
N PHE A 186 -8.54 -13.17 -2.56
CA PHE A 186 -8.54 -14.25 -3.54
C PHE A 186 -9.75 -15.18 -3.34
N PHE A 187 -10.91 -14.76 -3.85
CA PHE A 187 -12.17 -15.55 -3.73
C PHE A 187 -12.12 -16.90 -4.45
N ARG A 188 -11.28 -17.05 -5.45
CA ARG A 188 -11.03 -18.31 -6.19
C ARG A 188 -9.51 -18.54 -6.29
N PRO A 189 -8.83 -18.83 -5.15
CA PRO A 189 -7.37 -18.81 -5.09
C PRO A 189 -6.71 -19.74 -6.12
N LYS A 190 -7.25 -20.94 -6.34
CA LYS A 190 -6.70 -21.85 -7.36
C LYS A 190 -6.72 -21.24 -8.77
N THR A 191 -7.83 -20.59 -9.14
CA THR A 191 -7.98 -19.96 -10.46
C THR A 191 -7.11 -18.71 -10.58
N ASP A 192 -7.09 -17.87 -9.53
CA ASP A 192 -6.30 -16.63 -9.50
C ASP A 192 -4.80 -16.96 -9.60
N ILE A 193 -4.32 -17.92 -8.82
CA ILE A 193 -2.93 -18.42 -8.86
C ILE A 193 -2.59 -18.97 -10.25
N ALA A 194 -3.46 -19.80 -10.84
CA ALA A 194 -3.23 -20.35 -12.18
C ALA A 194 -3.12 -19.28 -13.28
N HIS A 195 -3.77 -18.13 -13.12
CA HIS A 195 -3.61 -17.00 -14.04
C HIS A 195 -2.32 -16.21 -13.78
N LEU A 196 -1.99 -15.94 -12.52
CA LEU A 196 -0.79 -15.22 -12.15
C LEU A 196 0.49 -15.98 -12.52
N THR A 197 0.49 -17.31 -12.34
CA THR A 197 1.66 -18.17 -12.65
C THR A 197 1.94 -18.35 -14.13
N LYS A 198 1.07 -17.86 -15.02
CA LYS A 198 1.39 -17.78 -16.46
C LYS A 198 2.50 -16.75 -16.77
N ALA A 199 2.68 -15.77 -15.88
CA ALA A 199 3.61 -14.67 -16.11
C ALA A 199 4.62 -14.46 -14.98
N PHE A 200 4.34 -15.00 -13.79
CA PHE A 200 5.12 -14.77 -12.58
C PHE A 200 5.35 -16.07 -11.82
N LYS A 201 6.49 -16.16 -11.17
CA LYS A 201 6.77 -17.21 -10.16
C LYS A 201 6.36 -16.69 -8.79
N ILE A 202 5.52 -17.44 -8.08
CA ILE A 202 5.17 -17.12 -6.70
C ILE A 202 6.36 -17.48 -5.80
N MET A 203 6.90 -16.48 -5.13
CA MET A 203 8.03 -16.62 -4.22
C MET A 203 7.57 -16.83 -2.78
N ARG A 204 6.50 -16.11 -2.39
CA ARG A 204 6.00 -16.15 -1.02
C ARG A 204 4.50 -15.80 -0.98
N GLU A 205 3.77 -16.46 -0.09
CA GLU A 205 2.42 -16.09 0.33
C GLU A 205 2.44 -15.68 1.80
N ILE A 206 1.95 -14.48 2.11
CA ILE A 206 1.87 -13.95 3.46
C ILE A 206 0.38 -13.79 3.80
N LYS A 207 -0.06 -14.43 4.88
CA LYS A 207 -1.44 -14.33 5.39
C LYS A 207 -1.48 -13.58 6.72
N PRO A 208 -2.48 -12.72 6.93
CA PRO A 208 -2.66 -12.09 8.23
C PRO A 208 -3.04 -13.14 9.29
N LYS A 209 -2.57 -12.95 10.53
CA LYS A 209 -2.77 -13.94 11.61
C LYS A 209 -4.24 -14.20 11.96
N ARG A 210 -5.15 -13.22 11.82
CA ARG A 210 -6.61 -13.34 12.11
C ARG A 210 -7.41 -12.24 11.38
N GLY A 211 -8.67 -12.51 11.06
CA GLY A 211 -9.70 -11.48 10.80
C GLY A 211 -9.78 -10.89 9.40
N PHE A 212 -9.08 -11.43 8.41
CA PHE A 212 -9.04 -10.86 7.05
C PHE A 212 -9.64 -11.78 5.97
N GLY A 213 -10.33 -12.84 6.36
CA GLY A 213 -10.99 -13.76 5.42
C GLY A 213 -10.02 -14.34 4.39
N GLN A 214 -10.33 -14.12 3.10
CA GLN A 214 -9.56 -14.65 1.98
C GLN A 214 -8.42 -13.71 1.52
N TYR A 215 -8.04 -12.72 2.34
CA TYR A 215 -6.93 -11.84 2.04
C TYR A 215 -5.59 -12.57 2.15
N ALA A 216 -4.76 -12.40 1.13
CA ALA A 216 -3.37 -12.82 1.14
C ALA A 216 -2.51 -11.77 0.43
N LEU A 217 -1.24 -11.67 0.80
CA LEU A 217 -0.23 -10.93 0.06
C LEU A 217 0.66 -11.94 -0.67
N LEU A 218 0.60 -11.93 -2.00
CA LEU A 218 1.48 -12.71 -2.86
C LEU A 218 2.70 -11.87 -3.23
N VAL A 219 3.89 -12.42 -3.01
CA VAL A 219 5.16 -11.89 -3.53
C VAL A 219 5.58 -12.76 -4.69
N MET A 220 5.74 -12.16 -5.84
CA MET A 220 6.00 -12.84 -7.10
C MET A 220 7.21 -12.21 -7.81
N SER A 221 7.92 -12.98 -8.63
CA SER A 221 9.00 -12.50 -9.49
C SER A 221 8.65 -12.69 -10.97
N LYS A 222 9.12 -11.78 -11.82
CA LYS A 222 9.19 -11.96 -13.26
C LYS A 222 10.54 -12.59 -13.59
N GLU A 223 10.53 -13.78 -14.17
CA GLU A 223 11.71 -14.44 -14.71
C GLU A 223 12.10 -13.91 -16.08
#